data_7af2fcb4283778ca7c342f4251d03405
#
_entry.id   7af2fcb4283778ca7c342f4251d03405
#
_cell.length_a   1.000
_cell.length_b   1.000
_cell.length_c   1.000
_cell.angle_alpha   90.00
_cell.angle_beta   90.00
_cell.angle_gamma   90.00
#
_symmetry.space_group_name_H-M   'P 1'
#
loop_
_entity.id
_entity.type
_entity.pdbx_description
1 polymer ?
#
loop_
_entity_poly.entity_id
_entity_poly.type
_entity_poly.pdbx_seq_one_letter_code
_entity_poly.pdbx_strand_id
1 'polypeptide(L)'
;MGGSNGTGNRHAIEVRGLCKAFGRQSVLRGVDLDCPTGLITTLVGPSGCGKTVLLKHLTLLLRPDAGSVVIDGQDVMRLRGTALDGVRERFGVLFQAGALFDSLTVFENVAFPLVEKTGMAAAAIAERVAETLAAVGLEGMEHKYPSELSGGMQKRTALARALVRRPKILMLDEPTTGLDPSRTRAIHALVRQTQQRFGLSAVLVSHDVPAVFEISDRVAFMHEGTVRLCGAVNEVRAAQDPAFERFLAGSVAGDDGVAAIGG
;
A
#
# COMPACT_ATOMS: atom_id res chain seq x y z
N MET A 1 -2.19 -40.24 15.42
CA MET A 1 -2.87 -39.60 14.29
C MET A 1 -3.38 -38.26 14.77
N GLY A 2 -2.62 -37.21 14.59
CA GLY A 2 -2.97 -35.81 14.94
C GLY A 2 -2.87 -34.95 13.69
N GLY A 3 -4.02 -34.67 13.07
CA GLY A 3 -4.10 -33.79 11.94
C GLY A 3 -3.71 -32.38 12.36
N SER A 4 -2.62 -31.85 11.82
CA SER A 4 -2.30 -30.44 11.89
C SER A 4 -3.28 -29.68 10.99
N ASN A 5 -4.38 -29.19 11.56
CA ASN A 5 -5.19 -28.17 10.94
C ASN A 5 -4.30 -26.94 10.72
N GLY A 6 -3.98 -26.65 9.47
CA GLY A 6 -3.32 -25.42 9.06
C GLY A 6 -4.20 -24.22 9.43
N THR A 7 -3.99 -23.63 10.60
CA THR A 7 -4.47 -22.30 10.94
C THR A 7 -3.70 -21.31 10.08
N GLY A 8 -4.21 -21.02 8.88
CA GLY A 8 -3.72 -19.91 8.09
C GLY A 8 -3.64 -18.68 8.99
N ASN A 9 -2.51 -17.97 8.95
CA ASN A 9 -2.29 -16.83 9.82
C ASN A 9 -3.42 -15.81 9.63
N ARG A 10 -4.10 -15.47 10.71
CA ARG A 10 -5.30 -14.62 10.70
C ARG A 10 -4.99 -13.18 10.24
N HIS A 11 -3.73 -12.75 10.42
CA HIS A 11 -3.25 -11.41 10.06
C HIS A 11 -2.00 -11.48 9.18
N ALA A 12 -2.01 -10.73 8.08
CA ALA A 12 -0.83 -10.54 7.23
C ALA A 12 0.21 -9.66 7.92
N ILE A 13 -0.25 -8.68 8.71
CA ILE A 13 0.58 -7.77 9.50
C ILE A 13 -0.05 -7.55 10.86
N GLU A 14 0.76 -7.62 11.91
CA GLU A 14 0.39 -7.24 13.27
C GLU A 14 1.42 -6.25 13.82
N VAL A 15 0.95 -5.16 14.39
CA VAL A 15 1.78 -4.12 15.02
C VAL A 15 1.33 -3.96 16.47
N ARG A 16 2.29 -3.93 17.40
CA ARG A 16 1.99 -3.73 18.82
C ARG A 16 2.94 -2.70 19.43
N GLY A 17 2.35 -1.66 20.02
CA GLY A 17 3.05 -0.64 20.78
C GLY A 17 4.15 0.08 19.99
N LEU A 18 3.99 0.24 18.67
CA LEU A 18 5.06 0.75 17.81
C LEU A 18 5.32 2.23 18.07
N CYS A 19 6.55 2.56 18.47
CA CYS A 19 7.00 3.90 18.72
C CYS A 19 8.13 4.31 17.78
N LYS A 20 8.14 5.59 17.34
CA LYS A 20 9.21 6.19 16.56
C LYS A 20 9.37 7.66 16.82
N ALA A 21 10.59 8.08 17.11
CA ALA A 21 10.98 9.48 17.22
C ALA A 21 12.10 9.81 16.22
N PHE A 22 12.15 11.06 15.79
CA PHE A 22 13.26 11.64 15.01
C PHE A 22 13.79 12.86 15.80
N GLY A 23 14.95 12.68 16.41
CA GLY A 23 15.45 13.65 17.36
C GLY A 23 14.50 13.81 18.56
N ARG A 24 13.98 15.03 18.77
CA ARG A 24 13.02 15.32 19.86
C ARG A 24 11.55 15.13 19.45
N GLN A 25 11.27 14.89 18.17
CA GLN A 25 9.91 14.77 17.67
C GLN A 25 9.45 13.31 17.72
N SER A 26 8.51 12.98 18.62
CA SER A 26 7.82 11.70 18.65
C SER A 26 6.75 11.67 17.55
N VAL A 27 6.89 10.76 16.57
CA VAL A 27 6.02 10.65 15.40
C VAL A 27 5.03 9.49 15.55
N LEU A 28 5.48 8.33 16.05
CA LEU A 28 4.59 7.21 16.39
C LEU A 28 4.66 6.99 17.89
N ARG A 29 3.48 6.86 18.52
CA ARG A 29 3.32 6.91 19.97
C ARG A 29 2.55 5.69 20.51
N GLY A 30 3.07 4.48 20.24
CA GLY A 30 2.43 3.24 20.67
C GLY A 30 1.32 2.81 19.73
N VAL A 31 1.63 2.67 18.43
CA VAL A 31 0.67 2.24 17.41
C VAL A 31 0.39 0.75 17.55
N ASP A 32 -0.91 0.40 17.65
CA ASP A 32 -1.43 -0.96 17.49
C ASP A 32 -2.24 -1.03 16.19
N LEU A 33 -2.00 -2.04 15.37
CA LEU A 33 -2.68 -2.23 14.09
C LEU A 33 -2.68 -3.70 13.69
N ASP A 34 -3.84 -4.20 13.26
CA ASP A 34 -3.99 -5.52 12.63
C ASP A 34 -4.49 -5.36 11.19
N CYS A 35 -3.72 -5.92 10.24
CA CYS A 35 -4.11 -6.03 8.85
C CYS A 35 -4.43 -7.50 8.55
N PRO A 36 -5.71 -7.91 8.47
CA PRO A 36 -6.08 -9.29 8.23
C PRO A 36 -5.61 -9.79 6.86
N THR A 37 -5.36 -11.10 6.77
CA THR A 37 -4.98 -11.76 5.53
C THR A 37 -6.11 -11.69 4.50
N GLY A 38 -5.75 -11.38 3.25
CA GLY A 38 -6.70 -11.34 2.13
C GLY A 38 -7.63 -10.13 2.11
N LEU A 39 -7.42 -9.13 2.98
CA LEU A 39 -8.24 -7.91 3.03
C LEU A 39 -7.42 -6.67 2.65
N ILE A 40 -8.13 -5.61 2.25
CA ILE A 40 -7.59 -4.27 2.06
C ILE A 40 -7.82 -3.47 3.35
N THR A 41 -6.73 -3.14 4.04
CA THR A 41 -6.73 -2.23 5.19
C THR A 41 -6.23 -0.87 4.76
N THR A 42 -7.02 0.18 4.95
CA THR A 42 -6.60 1.54 4.58
C THR A 42 -6.30 2.39 5.80
N LEU A 43 -5.14 3.05 5.76
CA LEU A 43 -4.70 4.03 6.75
C LEU A 43 -5.13 5.43 6.28
N VAL A 44 -5.96 6.09 7.07
CA VAL A 44 -6.42 7.46 6.82
C VAL A 44 -6.03 8.37 8.00
N GLY A 45 -6.02 9.66 7.77
CA GLY A 45 -5.75 10.65 8.80
C GLY A 45 -5.11 11.93 8.25
N PRO A 46 -5.03 13.01 9.03
CA PRO A 46 -4.48 14.28 8.60
C PRO A 46 -3.01 14.17 8.16
N SER A 47 -2.56 15.14 7.37
CA SER A 47 -1.15 15.24 6.97
C SER A 47 -0.26 15.34 8.21
N GLY A 48 0.89 14.67 8.18
CA GLY A 48 1.85 14.69 9.29
C GLY A 48 1.51 13.79 10.49
N CYS A 49 0.37 13.08 10.52
CA CYS A 49 0.02 12.19 11.65
C CYS A 49 0.85 10.90 11.74
N GLY A 50 1.73 10.61 10.77
CA GLY A 50 2.66 9.48 10.83
C GLY A 50 2.36 8.32 9.87
N LYS A 51 1.37 8.41 8.95
CA LYS A 51 0.99 7.31 8.01
C LYS A 51 2.16 6.78 7.21
N THR A 52 2.88 7.65 6.51
CA THR A 52 4.06 7.27 5.70
C THR A 52 5.20 6.72 6.57
N VAL A 53 5.36 7.23 7.80
CA VAL A 53 6.35 6.69 8.75
C VAL A 53 5.94 5.27 9.19
N LEU A 54 4.67 5.05 9.51
CA LEU A 54 4.15 3.71 9.81
C LEU A 54 4.37 2.78 8.62
N LEU A 55 3.98 3.19 7.40
CA LEU A 55 4.17 2.38 6.18
C LEU A 55 5.64 1.98 5.98
N LYS A 56 6.60 2.88 6.24
CA LYS A 56 8.04 2.57 6.16
C LYS A 56 8.48 1.54 7.20
N HIS A 57 7.84 1.44 8.35
CA HIS A 57 8.08 0.36 9.31
C HIS A 57 7.48 -0.96 8.82
N LEU A 58 6.26 -0.93 8.29
CA LEU A 58 5.60 -2.12 7.74
C LEU A 58 6.36 -2.70 6.54
N THR A 59 6.97 -1.84 5.70
CA THR A 59 7.83 -2.26 4.57
C THR A 59 9.28 -2.56 4.98
N LEU A 60 9.59 -2.52 6.28
CA LEU A 60 10.91 -2.80 6.85
C LEU A 60 12.03 -1.86 6.33
N LEU A 61 11.67 -0.65 5.89
CA LEU A 61 12.60 0.42 5.53
C LEU A 61 13.08 1.21 6.74
N LEU A 62 12.28 1.25 7.82
CA LEU A 62 12.64 1.85 9.10
C LEU A 62 12.53 0.83 10.22
N ARG A 63 13.33 1.03 11.28
CA ARG A 63 13.22 0.28 12.53
C ARG A 63 12.56 1.15 13.59
N PRO A 64 11.59 0.61 14.34
CA PRO A 64 11.00 1.31 15.45
C PRO A 64 11.98 1.44 16.61
N ASP A 65 11.72 2.40 17.49
CA ASP A 65 12.46 2.60 18.74
C ASP A 65 11.93 1.66 19.84
N ALA A 66 10.62 1.33 19.78
CA ALA A 66 9.97 0.34 20.65
C ALA A 66 8.78 -0.30 19.95
N GLY A 67 8.28 -1.39 20.51
CA GLY A 67 7.16 -2.17 19.96
C GLY A 67 7.61 -3.30 19.07
N SER A 68 6.65 -3.96 18.42
CA SER A 68 6.89 -5.11 17.54
C SER A 68 6.08 -5.04 16.26
N VAL A 69 6.63 -5.67 15.21
CA VAL A 69 5.96 -5.90 13.93
C VAL A 69 6.09 -7.38 13.59
N VAL A 70 4.96 -8.02 13.36
CA VAL A 70 4.87 -9.42 12.93
C VAL A 70 4.32 -9.43 11.50
N ILE A 71 5.01 -10.10 10.59
CA ILE A 71 4.64 -10.23 9.17
C ILE A 71 4.41 -11.70 8.87
N ASP A 72 3.18 -12.06 8.48
CA ASP A 72 2.83 -13.43 8.14
C ASP A 72 3.25 -14.42 9.28
N GLY A 73 2.99 -14.03 10.54
CA GLY A 73 3.32 -14.79 11.76
C GLY A 73 4.78 -14.73 12.21
N GLN A 74 5.65 -13.99 11.51
CA GLN A 74 7.06 -13.90 11.82
C GLN A 74 7.41 -12.54 12.45
N ASP A 75 7.94 -12.53 13.69
CA ASP A 75 8.47 -11.32 14.31
C ASP A 75 9.71 -10.83 13.53
N VAL A 76 9.59 -9.65 12.92
CA VAL A 76 10.64 -9.10 12.06
C VAL A 76 11.66 -8.25 12.81
N MET A 77 11.40 -7.92 14.07
CA MET A 77 12.28 -7.04 14.86
C MET A 77 13.67 -7.65 15.10
N ARG A 78 13.72 -8.97 15.20
CA ARG A 78 14.95 -9.74 15.45
C ARG A 78 15.68 -10.16 14.18
N LEU A 79 15.07 -10.00 13.01
CA LEU A 79 15.63 -10.44 11.73
C LEU A 79 16.75 -9.51 11.25
N ARG A 80 17.72 -10.10 10.57
CA ARG A 80 18.87 -9.42 9.93
C ARG A 80 19.27 -10.17 8.65
N GLY A 81 19.97 -9.49 7.75
CA GLY A 81 20.53 -10.10 6.53
C GLY A 81 19.48 -10.83 5.69
N THR A 82 19.84 -11.99 5.19
CA THR A 82 19.00 -12.81 4.28
C THR A 82 17.63 -13.16 4.84
N ALA A 83 17.50 -13.36 6.16
CA ALA A 83 16.20 -13.62 6.79
C ALA A 83 15.26 -12.41 6.68
N LEU A 84 15.77 -11.19 6.84
CA LEU A 84 15.03 -9.96 6.65
C LEU A 84 14.67 -9.74 5.18
N ASP A 85 15.59 -10.04 4.26
CA ASP A 85 15.37 -9.92 2.82
C ASP A 85 14.28 -10.89 2.35
N GLY A 86 14.26 -12.12 2.87
CA GLY A 86 13.18 -13.07 2.59
C GLY A 86 11.79 -12.62 3.04
N VAL A 87 11.71 -11.79 4.10
CA VAL A 87 10.43 -11.16 4.46
C VAL A 87 10.10 -10.00 3.52
N ARG A 88 11.08 -9.17 3.15
CA ARG A 88 10.90 -8.08 2.18
C ARG A 88 10.39 -8.56 0.82
N GLU A 89 10.76 -9.76 0.42
CA GLU A 89 10.29 -10.38 -0.83
C GLU A 89 8.79 -10.67 -0.85
N ARG A 90 8.14 -10.71 0.30
CA ARG A 90 6.68 -10.89 0.41
C ARG A 90 5.90 -9.63 0.05
N PHE A 91 6.59 -8.47 -0.05
CA PHE A 91 5.97 -7.20 -0.34
C PHE A 91 6.09 -6.79 -1.81
N GLY A 92 4.98 -6.30 -2.36
CA GLY A 92 4.97 -5.39 -3.51
C GLY A 92 4.73 -3.98 -3.00
N VAL A 93 5.53 -3.01 -3.42
CA VAL A 93 5.42 -1.63 -2.91
C VAL A 93 5.21 -0.66 -4.06
N LEU A 94 4.16 0.15 -3.97
CA LEU A 94 3.90 1.29 -4.84
C LEU A 94 4.03 2.56 -4.00
N PHE A 95 5.03 3.38 -4.29
CA PHE A 95 5.24 4.67 -3.65
C PHE A 95 4.46 5.79 -4.35
N GLN A 96 4.19 6.88 -3.64
CA GLN A 96 3.37 8.02 -4.07
C GLN A 96 3.72 8.55 -5.48
N ALA A 97 5.01 8.72 -5.81
CA ALA A 97 5.46 9.19 -7.12
C ALA A 97 5.48 8.10 -8.22
N GLY A 98 5.06 6.84 -7.89
CA GLY A 98 5.24 5.70 -8.78
C GLY A 98 6.69 5.24 -8.90
N ALA A 99 7.65 6.14 -8.78
CA ALA A 99 9.10 5.92 -8.84
C ALA A 99 9.55 5.05 -10.04
N LEU A 100 8.94 5.26 -11.21
CA LEU A 100 9.39 4.62 -12.44
C LEU A 100 10.76 5.15 -12.84
N PHE A 101 11.55 4.31 -13.47
CA PHE A 101 12.81 4.72 -14.09
C PHE A 101 12.50 5.31 -15.46
N ASP A 102 12.72 6.61 -15.63
CA ASP A 102 12.41 7.35 -16.87
C ASP A 102 13.21 6.86 -18.09
N SER A 103 14.41 6.31 -17.84
CA SER A 103 15.28 5.73 -18.86
C SER A 103 14.94 4.31 -19.28
N LEU A 104 14.00 3.67 -18.60
CA LEU A 104 13.56 2.31 -18.89
C LEU A 104 12.16 2.31 -19.52
N THR A 105 11.94 1.38 -20.44
CA THR A 105 10.60 1.13 -21.01
C THR A 105 9.63 0.58 -19.95
N VAL A 106 8.35 0.48 -20.28
CA VAL A 106 7.34 -0.19 -19.45
C VAL A 106 7.75 -1.62 -19.14
N PHE A 107 8.20 -2.38 -20.16
CA PHE A 107 8.69 -3.75 -19.97
C PHE A 107 9.83 -3.79 -18.97
N GLU A 108 10.87 -2.98 -19.16
CA GLU A 108 12.06 -2.97 -18.32
C GLU A 108 11.73 -2.52 -16.89
N ASN A 109 10.88 -1.51 -16.71
CA ASN A 109 10.41 -1.11 -15.40
C ASN A 109 9.72 -2.26 -14.63
N VAL A 110 8.85 -3.01 -15.31
CA VAL A 110 8.14 -4.14 -14.70
C VAL A 110 9.05 -5.34 -14.51
N ALA A 111 9.96 -5.61 -15.44
CA ALA A 111 10.92 -6.71 -15.37
C ALA A 111 12.00 -6.49 -14.29
N PHE A 112 12.32 -5.24 -13.96
CA PHE A 112 13.43 -4.87 -13.09
C PHE A 112 13.53 -5.69 -11.78
N PRO A 113 12.45 -5.88 -10.98
CA PRO A 113 12.51 -6.68 -9.77
C PRO A 113 12.78 -8.17 -10.00
N LEU A 114 12.46 -8.70 -11.18
CA LEU A 114 12.76 -10.08 -11.55
C LEU A 114 14.22 -10.24 -11.96
N VAL A 115 14.73 -9.32 -12.78
CA VAL A 115 16.12 -9.31 -13.23
C VAL A 115 17.09 -9.20 -12.05
N GLU A 116 16.82 -8.25 -11.13
CA GLU A 116 17.71 -7.95 -10.00
C GLU A 116 17.65 -8.97 -8.86
N LYS A 117 16.53 -9.67 -8.68
CA LYS A 117 16.27 -10.48 -7.48
C LYS A 117 15.99 -11.94 -7.73
N THR A 118 16.00 -12.39 -8.98
CA THR A 118 15.74 -13.80 -9.31
C THR A 118 16.74 -14.29 -10.35
N GLY A 119 16.93 -15.60 -10.43
CA GLY A 119 17.70 -16.24 -11.49
C GLY A 119 16.83 -16.72 -12.67
N MET A 120 15.67 -16.08 -12.90
CA MET A 120 14.75 -16.50 -13.96
C MET A 120 15.36 -16.30 -15.34
N ALA A 121 15.09 -17.26 -16.26
CA ALA A 121 15.47 -17.11 -17.65
C ALA A 121 14.69 -15.97 -18.33
N ALA A 122 15.29 -15.29 -19.31
CA ALA A 122 14.71 -14.15 -20.00
C ALA A 122 13.29 -14.43 -20.58
N ALA A 123 13.07 -15.63 -21.14
CA ALA A 123 11.77 -16.03 -21.66
C ALA A 123 10.68 -16.08 -20.56
N ALA A 124 11.02 -16.62 -19.38
CA ALA A 124 10.10 -16.68 -18.24
C ALA A 124 9.83 -15.29 -17.64
N ILE A 125 10.81 -14.38 -17.68
CA ILE A 125 10.61 -12.97 -17.31
C ILE A 125 9.65 -12.30 -18.28
N ALA A 126 9.84 -12.49 -19.60
CA ALA A 126 8.98 -11.91 -20.61
C ALA A 126 7.51 -12.37 -20.47
N GLU A 127 7.28 -13.66 -20.26
CA GLU A 127 5.95 -14.21 -20.00
C GLU A 127 5.31 -13.61 -18.75
N ARG A 128 6.07 -13.54 -17.64
CA ARG A 128 5.59 -12.97 -16.36
C ARG A 128 5.25 -11.49 -16.48
N VAL A 129 6.04 -10.73 -17.23
CA VAL A 129 5.79 -9.30 -17.48
C VAL A 129 4.54 -9.13 -18.31
N ALA A 130 4.39 -9.89 -19.42
CA ALA A 130 3.20 -9.84 -20.28
C ALA A 130 1.92 -10.18 -19.50
N GLU A 131 1.93 -11.26 -18.70
CA GLU A 131 0.82 -11.61 -17.80
C GLU A 131 0.45 -10.48 -16.82
N THR A 132 1.48 -9.83 -16.28
CA THR A 132 1.27 -8.76 -15.29
C THR A 132 0.76 -7.49 -15.94
N LEU A 133 1.27 -7.12 -17.12
CA LEU A 133 0.80 -5.98 -17.90
C LEU A 133 -0.66 -6.16 -18.34
N ALA A 134 -1.02 -7.37 -18.78
CA ALA A 134 -2.40 -7.72 -19.08
C ALA A 134 -3.32 -7.55 -17.85
N ALA A 135 -2.85 -7.96 -16.67
CA ALA A 135 -3.62 -7.82 -15.42
C ALA A 135 -3.91 -6.37 -15.03
N VAL A 136 -3.08 -5.41 -15.47
CA VAL A 136 -3.27 -3.99 -15.22
C VAL A 136 -3.80 -3.20 -16.43
N GLY A 137 -4.14 -3.90 -17.54
CA GLY A 137 -4.68 -3.30 -18.77
C GLY A 137 -3.67 -2.42 -19.50
N LEU A 138 -2.43 -2.90 -19.64
CA LEU A 138 -1.33 -2.25 -20.36
C LEU A 138 -0.73 -3.13 -21.46
N GLU A 139 -1.50 -4.08 -22.00
CA GLU A 139 -1.08 -4.89 -23.14
C GLU A 139 -0.72 -4.00 -24.33
N GLY A 140 0.39 -4.33 -25.01
CA GLY A 140 0.89 -3.58 -26.17
C GLY A 140 1.64 -2.27 -25.81
N MET A 141 1.83 -1.98 -24.52
CA MET A 141 2.55 -0.79 -24.07
C MET A 141 4.00 -1.06 -23.66
N GLU A 142 4.50 -2.27 -23.88
CA GLU A 142 5.79 -2.80 -23.39
C GLU A 142 6.96 -1.91 -23.80
N HIS A 143 6.94 -1.36 -25.01
CA HIS A 143 8.04 -0.61 -25.61
C HIS A 143 8.01 0.89 -25.31
N LYS A 144 6.93 1.39 -24.69
CA LYS A 144 6.80 2.80 -24.35
C LYS A 144 7.66 3.18 -23.16
N TYR A 145 8.10 4.45 -23.14
CA TYR A 145 8.76 5.05 -21.98
C TYR A 145 7.73 5.74 -21.07
N PRO A 146 8.02 5.94 -19.77
CA PRO A 146 7.12 6.64 -18.86
C PRO A 146 6.65 8.00 -19.35
N SER A 147 7.51 8.77 -20.05
CA SER A 147 7.19 10.06 -20.66
C SER A 147 6.10 10.00 -21.74
N GLU A 148 5.88 8.85 -22.35
CA GLU A 148 4.85 8.64 -23.38
C GLU A 148 3.50 8.17 -22.80
N LEU A 149 3.43 7.96 -21.48
CA LEU A 149 2.27 7.44 -20.80
C LEU A 149 1.46 8.57 -20.14
N SER A 150 0.13 8.41 -20.10
CA SER A 150 -0.71 9.23 -19.23
C SER A 150 -0.41 8.94 -17.74
N GLY A 151 -0.73 9.87 -16.84
CA GLY A 151 -0.51 9.67 -15.40
C GLY A 151 -1.17 8.40 -14.85
N GLY A 152 -2.37 8.05 -15.34
CA GLY A 152 -3.03 6.79 -14.98
C GLY A 152 -2.28 5.55 -15.48
N MET A 153 -1.72 5.59 -16.70
CA MET A 153 -0.89 4.49 -17.23
C MET A 153 0.42 4.36 -16.46
N GLN A 154 1.04 5.46 -16.04
CA GLN A 154 2.24 5.42 -15.19
C GLN A 154 1.93 4.75 -13.83
N LYS A 155 0.78 5.07 -13.21
CA LYS A 155 0.33 4.41 -11.96
C LYS A 155 0.08 2.91 -12.15
N ARG A 156 -0.52 2.51 -13.28
CA ARG A 156 -0.71 1.09 -13.64
C ARG A 156 0.61 0.38 -13.87
N THR A 157 1.59 1.01 -14.52
CA THR A 157 2.95 0.46 -14.70
C THR A 157 3.65 0.26 -13.35
N ALA A 158 3.55 1.24 -12.43
CA ALA A 158 4.10 1.12 -11.09
C ALA A 158 3.42 0.00 -10.28
N LEU A 159 2.11 -0.16 -10.45
CA LEU A 159 1.37 -1.29 -9.84
C LEU A 159 1.82 -2.63 -10.43
N ALA A 160 1.99 -2.74 -11.75
CA ALA A 160 2.51 -3.93 -12.40
C ALA A 160 3.89 -4.31 -11.85
N ARG A 161 4.80 -3.34 -11.73
CA ARG A 161 6.12 -3.56 -11.14
C ARG A 161 6.04 -4.07 -9.70
N ALA A 162 5.10 -3.57 -8.89
CA ALA A 162 4.88 -4.05 -7.54
C ALA A 162 4.33 -5.49 -7.50
N LEU A 163 3.54 -5.90 -8.50
CA LEU A 163 2.86 -7.20 -8.58
C LEU A 163 3.69 -8.31 -9.24
N VAL A 164 4.67 -7.96 -10.09
CA VAL A 164 5.36 -8.92 -10.99
C VAL A 164 6.04 -10.09 -10.24
N ARG A 165 6.49 -9.88 -9.01
CA ARG A 165 7.07 -10.93 -8.15
C ARG A 165 6.03 -11.78 -7.43
N ARG A 166 4.71 -11.55 -7.65
CA ARG A 166 3.59 -12.20 -6.96
C ARG A 166 3.73 -12.09 -5.44
N PRO A 167 3.76 -10.86 -4.90
CA PRO A 167 3.87 -10.64 -3.47
C PRO A 167 2.66 -11.21 -2.71
N LYS A 168 2.82 -11.45 -1.42
CA LYS A 168 1.69 -11.78 -0.52
C LYS A 168 0.97 -10.53 -0.01
N ILE A 169 1.71 -9.43 0.11
CA ILE A 169 1.22 -8.17 0.70
C ILE A 169 1.56 -7.03 -0.25
N LEU A 170 0.55 -6.25 -0.63
CA LEU A 170 0.69 -5.06 -1.46
C LEU A 170 0.62 -3.82 -0.58
N MET A 171 1.65 -2.97 -0.65
CA MET A 171 1.74 -1.70 0.06
C MET A 171 1.59 -0.55 -0.92
N LEU A 172 0.62 0.32 -0.70
CA LEU A 172 0.24 1.41 -1.60
C LEU A 172 0.30 2.73 -0.83
N ASP A 173 1.27 3.59 -1.15
CA ASP A 173 1.38 4.93 -0.56
C ASP A 173 0.81 5.96 -1.53
N GLU A 174 -0.39 6.45 -1.26
CA GLU A 174 -1.08 7.48 -2.03
C GLU A 174 -1.13 7.17 -3.55
N PRO A 175 -1.66 6.00 -3.97
CA PRO A 175 -1.55 5.53 -5.36
C PRO A 175 -2.30 6.41 -6.37
N THR A 176 -3.24 7.22 -5.91
CA THR A 176 -4.15 8.03 -6.74
C THR A 176 -3.87 9.53 -6.70
N THR A 177 -2.86 9.97 -5.94
CA THR A 177 -2.48 11.38 -5.86
C THR A 177 -2.18 11.95 -7.26
N GLY A 178 -2.81 13.09 -7.56
CA GLY A 178 -2.67 13.79 -8.85
C GLY A 178 -3.55 13.24 -9.98
N LEU A 179 -4.49 12.34 -9.68
CA LEU A 179 -5.48 11.85 -10.64
C LEU A 179 -6.83 12.52 -10.40
N ASP A 180 -7.60 12.67 -11.47
CA ASP A 180 -9.01 13.08 -11.38
C ASP A 180 -9.88 11.98 -10.75
N PRO A 181 -11.11 12.29 -10.27
CA PRO A 181 -11.95 11.32 -9.57
C PRO A 181 -12.29 10.06 -10.40
N SER A 182 -12.40 10.18 -11.73
CA SER A 182 -12.69 9.04 -12.60
C SER A 182 -11.51 8.08 -12.65
N ARG A 183 -10.29 8.62 -12.83
CA ARG A 183 -9.05 7.82 -12.84
C ARG A 183 -8.74 7.24 -11.47
N THR A 184 -9.03 7.97 -10.38
CA THR A 184 -8.94 7.48 -9.01
C THR A 184 -9.78 6.23 -8.83
N ARG A 185 -11.07 6.25 -9.18
CA ARG A 185 -11.93 5.06 -9.14
C ARG A 185 -11.40 3.92 -9.99
N ALA A 186 -10.87 4.20 -11.18
CA ALA A 186 -10.30 3.17 -12.04
C ALA A 186 -9.07 2.48 -11.43
N ILE A 187 -8.18 3.24 -10.76
CA ILE A 187 -7.03 2.67 -10.04
C ILE A 187 -7.48 1.86 -8.83
N HIS A 188 -8.46 2.35 -8.06
CA HIS A 188 -9.01 1.62 -6.92
C HIS A 188 -9.68 0.31 -7.34
N ALA A 189 -10.49 0.33 -8.41
CA ALA A 189 -11.07 -0.89 -8.99
C ALA A 189 -10.00 -1.89 -9.42
N LEU A 190 -8.92 -1.40 -10.06
CA LEU A 190 -7.80 -2.24 -10.47
C LEU A 190 -7.07 -2.85 -9.26
N VAL A 191 -6.83 -2.08 -8.19
CA VAL A 191 -6.25 -2.59 -6.95
C VAL A 191 -7.13 -3.69 -6.35
N ARG A 192 -8.46 -3.49 -6.29
CA ARG A 192 -9.41 -4.51 -5.80
C ARG A 192 -9.39 -5.76 -6.68
N GLN A 193 -9.43 -5.61 -8.00
CA GLN A 193 -9.39 -6.74 -8.94
C GLN A 193 -8.09 -7.54 -8.81
N THR A 194 -6.94 -6.86 -8.74
CA THR A 194 -5.63 -7.53 -8.58
C THR A 194 -5.50 -8.20 -7.22
N GLN A 195 -6.00 -7.57 -6.16
CA GLN A 195 -6.05 -8.14 -4.82
C GLN A 195 -6.84 -9.45 -4.81
N GLN A 196 -8.03 -9.48 -5.40
CA GLN A 196 -8.86 -10.69 -5.51
C GLN A 196 -8.23 -11.75 -6.41
N ARG A 197 -7.75 -11.35 -7.61
CA ARG A 197 -7.15 -12.26 -8.58
C ARG A 197 -5.93 -12.99 -8.04
N PHE A 198 -5.08 -12.31 -7.27
CA PHE A 198 -3.83 -12.87 -6.74
C PHE A 198 -3.93 -13.30 -5.27
N GLY A 199 -5.08 -13.13 -4.62
CA GLY A 199 -5.29 -13.47 -3.20
C GLY A 199 -4.40 -12.66 -2.25
N LEU A 200 -4.15 -11.38 -2.56
CA LEU A 200 -3.24 -10.52 -1.80
C LEU A 200 -3.91 -9.97 -0.53
N SER A 201 -3.09 -9.67 0.47
CA SER A 201 -3.45 -8.65 1.48
C SER A 201 -2.96 -7.29 1.00
N ALA A 202 -3.66 -6.20 1.29
CA ALA A 202 -3.21 -4.88 0.90
C ALA A 202 -3.28 -3.89 2.06
N VAL A 203 -2.28 -3.01 2.13
CA VAL A 203 -2.29 -1.84 3.01
C VAL A 203 -2.20 -0.60 2.12
N LEU A 204 -3.21 0.23 2.19
CA LEU A 204 -3.35 1.46 1.41
C LEU A 204 -3.22 2.66 2.35
N VAL A 205 -2.42 3.65 1.97
CA VAL A 205 -2.43 4.99 2.59
C VAL A 205 -3.14 5.93 1.63
N SER A 206 -4.13 6.66 2.12
CA SER A 206 -4.83 7.69 1.34
C SER A 206 -5.40 8.78 2.23
N HIS A 207 -5.60 9.95 1.64
CA HIS A 207 -6.34 11.07 2.25
C HIS A 207 -7.71 11.30 1.61
N ASP A 208 -8.02 10.63 0.49
CA ASP A 208 -9.32 10.67 -0.19
C ASP A 208 -10.32 9.72 0.50
N VAL A 209 -11.00 10.24 1.51
CA VAL A 209 -11.87 9.42 2.37
C VAL A 209 -13.07 8.83 1.64
N PRO A 210 -13.79 9.54 0.76
CA PRO A 210 -14.88 8.96 -0.02
C PRO A 210 -14.42 7.72 -0.82
N ALA A 211 -13.33 7.85 -1.56
CA ALA A 211 -12.81 6.76 -2.37
C ALA A 211 -12.24 5.60 -1.53
N VAL A 212 -11.70 5.89 -0.34
CA VAL A 212 -11.22 4.88 0.62
C VAL A 212 -12.35 3.96 1.07
N PHE A 213 -13.51 4.51 1.38
CA PHE A 213 -14.65 3.71 1.83
C PHE A 213 -15.19 2.75 0.77
N GLU A 214 -15.00 3.06 -0.52
CA GLU A 214 -15.42 2.19 -1.62
C GLU A 214 -14.49 0.99 -1.82
N ILE A 215 -13.18 1.18 -1.57
CA ILE A 215 -12.19 0.13 -1.83
C ILE A 215 -11.86 -0.72 -0.61
N SER A 216 -12.01 -0.19 0.61
CA SER A 216 -11.49 -0.83 1.83
C SER A 216 -12.42 -1.91 2.38
N ASP A 217 -11.84 -2.94 2.98
CA ASP A 217 -12.54 -3.86 3.88
C ASP A 217 -12.45 -3.36 5.33
N ARG A 218 -11.31 -2.75 5.67
CA ARG A 218 -11.03 -2.17 6.98
C ARG A 218 -10.39 -0.79 6.83
N VAL A 219 -10.67 0.08 7.79
CA VAL A 219 -10.10 1.42 7.87
C VAL A 219 -9.45 1.59 9.24
N ALA A 220 -8.26 2.16 9.26
CA ALA A 220 -7.54 2.59 10.46
C ALA A 220 -7.33 4.10 10.39
N PHE A 221 -7.94 4.84 11.30
CA PHE A 221 -7.77 6.29 11.43
C PHE A 221 -6.61 6.61 12.35
N MET A 222 -5.61 7.26 11.79
CA MET A 222 -4.44 7.75 12.53
C MET A 222 -4.59 9.23 12.89
N HIS A 223 -4.31 9.54 14.14
CA HIS A 223 -4.28 10.90 14.65
C HIS A 223 -3.19 11.04 15.69
N GLU A 224 -2.38 12.11 15.62
CA GLU A 224 -1.30 12.41 16.58
C GLU A 224 -0.38 11.24 16.91
N GLY A 225 -0.01 10.46 15.89
CA GLY A 225 0.93 9.35 16.02
C GLY A 225 0.36 8.06 16.60
N THR A 226 -0.95 7.95 16.75
CA THR A 226 -1.65 6.75 17.23
C THR A 226 -2.74 6.31 16.24
N VAL A 227 -3.15 5.04 16.29
CA VAL A 227 -4.38 4.55 15.63
C VAL A 227 -5.52 4.71 16.64
N ARG A 228 -6.43 5.64 16.38
CA ARG A 228 -7.59 5.94 17.25
C ARG A 228 -8.78 5.03 16.98
N LEU A 229 -9.02 4.74 15.70
CA LEU A 229 -10.11 3.87 15.25
C LEU A 229 -9.53 2.83 14.30
N CYS A 230 -9.95 1.58 14.43
CA CYS A 230 -9.62 0.53 13.49
C CYS A 230 -10.75 -0.51 13.48
N GLY A 231 -11.37 -0.73 12.31
CA GLY A 231 -12.47 -1.66 12.20
C GLY A 231 -12.93 -1.85 10.75
N ALA A 232 -14.01 -2.58 10.57
CA ALA A 232 -14.69 -2.65 9.29
C ALA A 232 -15.19 -1.25 8.88
N VAL A 233 -15.33 -1.00 7.58
CA VAL A 233 -15.74 0.32 7.06
C VAL A 233 -16.99 0.86 7.76
N ASN A 234 -18.01 0.02 7.94
CA ASN A 234 -19.27 0.44 8.57
C ASN A 234 -19.10 0.78 10.06
N GLU A 235 -18.23 0.06 10.77
CA GLU A 235 -17.91 0.34 12.19
C GLU A 235 -17.22 1.68 12.35
N VAL A 236 -16.22 1.95 11.51
CA VAL A 236 -15.46 3.21 11.54
C VAL A 236 -16.34 4.40 11.12
N ARG A 237 -17.22 4.21 10.11
CA ARG A 237 -18.18 5.24 9.70
C ARG A 237 -19.19 5.61 10.80
N ALA A 238 -19.60 4.63 11.61
CA ALA A 238 -20.55 4.83 12.70
C ALA A 238 -19.89 5.31 14.00
N ALA A 239 -18.56 5.36 14.05
CA ALA A 239 -17.84 5.76 15.24
C ALA A 239 -18.03 7.26 15.53
N GLN A 240 -18.46 7.56 16.75
CA GLN A 240 -18.61 8.94 17.25
C GLN A 240 -17.28 9.40 17.86
N ASP A 241 -16.24 9.62 17.02
CA ASP A 241 -14.95 10.17 17.44
C ASP A 241 -14.81 11.61 16.95
N PRO A 242 -14.70 12.60 17.84
CA PRO A 242 -14.64 14.02 17.44
C PRO A 242 -13.44 14.39 16.57
N ALA A 243 -12.32 13.64 16.66
CA ALA A 243 -11.16 13.87 15.80
C ALA A 243 -11.41 13.33 14.39
N PHE A 244 -12.09 12.17 14.30
CA PHE A 244 -12.47 11.58 13.02
C PHE A 244 -13.54 12.41 12.31
N GLU A 245 -14.55 12.88 13.02
CA GLU A 245 -15.60 13.76 12.46
C GLU A 245 -15.01 15.06 11.90
N ARG A 246 -14.08 15.70 12.63
CA ARG A 246 -13.36 16.89 12.13
C ARG A 246 -12.52 16.57 10.88
N PHE A 247 -11.88 15.40 10.85
CA PHE A 247 -11.10 14.96 9.69
C PHE A 247 -12.01 14.74 8.47
N LEU A 248 -13.18 14.11 8.63
CA LEU A 248 -14.17 13.93 7.57
C LEU A 248 -14.68 15.28 7.04
N ALA A 249 -15.05 16.21 7.93
CA ALA A 249 -15.52 17.54 7.54
C ALA A 249 -14.45 18.33 6.76
N GLY A 250 -13.17 18.23 7.15
CA GLY A 250 -12.04 18.87 6.46
C GLY A 250 -11.74 18.23 5.11
N SER A 251 -11.94 16.93 4.94
CA SER A 251 -11.74 16.24 3.66
C SER A 251 -12.81 16.55 2.62
N VAL A 252 -14.06 16.81 3.05
CA VAL A 252 -15.16 17.21 2.17
C VAL A 252 -15.03 18.69 1.75
N ALA A 253 -14.61 19.58 2.67
CA ALA A 253 -14.44 21.00 2.37
C ALA A 253 -13.26 21.32 1.44
N GLY A 254 -12.27 20.42 1.36
CA GLY A 254 -11.11 20.57 0.48
C GLY A 254 -11.42 20.32 -1.01
N ASP A 255 -12.49 19.61 -1.31
CA ASP A 255 -12.89 19.30 -2.70
C ASP A 255 -13.71 20.46 -3.34
N ASP A 256 -14.34 21.29 -2.53
CA ASP A 256 -15.14 22.44 -3.02
C ASP A 256 -14.31 23.75 -3.18
N GLY A 257 -13.03 23.75 -2.76
CA GLY A 257 -12.22 24.97 -2.63
C GLY A 257 -11.46 25.40 -3.87
N VAL A 258 -11.48 24.70 -5.00
CA VAL A 258 -10.67 25.02 -6.20
C VAL A 258 -11.46 25.82 -7.27
N ALA A 259 -12.75 26.10 -7.05
CA ALA A 259 -13.61 26.75 -8.05
C ALA A 259 -13.78 28.28 -7.91
N ALA A 260 -13.06 28.96 -7.04
CA ALA A 260 -13.27 30.41 -6.82
C ALA A 260 -11.99 31.22 -6.63
N ILE A 261 -11.05 31.23 -7.59
CA ILE A 261 -10.14 32.37 -7.81
C ILE A 261 -9.81 32.45 -9.29
N GLY A 262 -10.58 33.20 -10.03
CA GLY A 262 -10.37 33.51 -11.45
C GLY A 262 -11.32 34.63 -11.86
N GLY A 263 -11.05 35.84 -11.38
CA GLY A 263 -11.62 37.08 -11.85
C GLY A 263 -10.53 38.08 -12.12
#